data_1d2a3f9ce1bbff635cb9b0b858d36ded
#
_entry.id   1d2a3f9ce1bbff635cb9b0b858d36ded
#
_cell.length_a   1.000
_cell.length_b   1.000
_cell.length_c   1.000
_cell.angle_alpha   90.00
_cell.angle_beta   90.00
_cell.angle_gamma   90.00
#
_symmetry.space_group_name_H-M   'P 1'
#
loop_
_entity.id
_entity.type
_entity.pdbx_description
1 polymer ?
#
loop_
_entity_poly.entity_id
_entity_poly.type
_entity_poly.pdbx_seq_one_letter_code
_entity_poly.pdbx_strand_id
1 'polypeptide(L)'
;MYPHVMAVTETTTPKKNRWSFQWKELYDEVITSGLCTGCAGCVISCPHDVIGYKHEPGQYKPFHLEEELGLSNCVHGEKGCTSCTRACPRFRDWETEADEHLFGRSREPDEMSGIFKDVILTRASDDFVYEIGQDGGLVSAILIWCLENNVVDGALISGLEGDINGDGESGWKAKPMVATNRDEVLAGSGSRYTYSANTMAYPEAKERGLDRLAL
;
A
#
# COMPACT_ATOMS: atom_id res chain seq x y z
N MET A 1 -40.80 18.32 11.38
CA MET A 1 -40.77 18.93 10.04
C MET A 1 -39.28 19.13 9.72
N TYR A 2 -38.67 18.20 8.98
CA TYR A 2 -37.26 18.28 8.59
C TYR A 2 -37.18 19.04 7.25
N PRO A 3 -36.23 19.97 7.09
CA PRO A 3 -36.08 20.74 5.85
C PRO A 3 -35.57 19.85 4.71
N HIS A 4 -36.10 20.09 3.55
CA HIS A 4 -35.77 19.44 2.27
C HIS A 4 -34.27 19.48 2.01
N VAL A 5 -33.64 18.27 1.83
CA VAL A 5 -32.35 18.14 1.22
C VAL A 5 -32.47 18.54 -0.24
N MET A 6 -31.85 19.65 -0.62
CA MET A 6 -31.76 20.05 -2.02
C MET A 6 -30.92 18.97 -2.76
N ALA A 7 -31.55 18.44 -3.81
CA ALA A 7 -30.84 17.57 -4.74
C ALA A 7 -29.70 18.35 -5.37
N VAL A 8 -28.45 17.90 -5.10
CA VAL A 8 -27.27 18.36 -5.81
C VAL A 8 -27.39 17.84 -7.24
N THR A 9 -27.67 18.70 -8.17
CA THR A 9 -27.59 18.38 -9.60
C THR A 9 -26.15 18.07 -9.94
N GLU A 10 -25.84 16.80 -10.13
CA GLU A 10 -24.55 16.36 -10.67
C GLU A 10 -24.37 16.98 -12.05
N THR A 11 -23.47 17.95 -12.14
CA THR A 11 -22.94 18.42 -13.41
C THR A 11 -22.08 17.30 -13.96
N THR A 12 -22.59 16.55 -14.93
CA THR A 12 -21.86 15.50 -15.66
C THR A 12 -20.77 16.13 -16.54
N THR A 13 -19.67 16.56 -15.93
CA THR A 13 -18.42 16.71 -16.67
C THR A 13 -18.01 15.31 -17.13
N PRO A 14 -17.63 15.10 -18.39
CA PRO A 14 -17.17 13.80 -18.87
C PRO A 14 -16.04 13.35 -17.96
N LYS A 15 -16.22 12.21 -17.26
CA LYS A 15 -15.20 11.62 -16.39
C LYS A 15 -13.95 11.39 -17.24
N LYS A 16 -12.91 12.20 -17.06
CA LYS A 16 -11.59 11.89 -17.63
C LYS A 16 -11.25 10.48 -17.17
N ASN A 17 -10.84 9.62 -18.10
CA ASN A 17 -10.37 8.28 -17.77
C ASN A 17 -9.28 8.43 -16.69
N ARG A 18 -9.38 7.69 -15.55
CA ARG A 18 -8.42 7.74 -14.43
C ARG A 18 -6.95 7.55 -14.90
N TRP A 19 -6.75 6.92 -16.02
CA TRP A 19 -5.44 6.66 -16.63
C TRP A 19 -4.83 7.87 -17.35
N SER A 20 -5.50 9.03 -17.39
CA SER A 20 -5.04 10.25 -18.05
C SER A 20 -4.40 11.26 -17.10
N PHE A 21 -4.32 10.95 -15.81
CA PHE A 21 -3.84 11.89 -14.79
C PHE A 21 -2.35 11.70 -14.52
N GLN A 22 -1.68 12.77 -14.10
CA GLN A 22 -0.24 12.90 -13.97
C GLN A 22 0.17 13.17 -12.51
N TRP A 23 1.47 13.38 -12.29
CA TRP A 23 2.01 13.69 -10.96
C TRP A 23 1.33 14.86 -10.27
N LYS A 24 1.04 15.93 -11.01
CA LYS A 24 0.44 17.14 -10.44
C LYS A 24 -0.89 16.84 -9.76
N GLU A 25 -1.77 16.13 -10.44
CA GLU A 25 -3.08 15.75 -9.87
C GLU A 25 -2.90 14.81 -8.68
N LEU A 26 -1.96 13.86 -8.74
CA LEU A 26 -1.64 13.01 -7.60
C LEU A 26 -1.14 13.81 -6.40
N TYR A 27 -0.26 14.78 -6.66
CA TYR A 27 0.29 15.64 -5.63
C TYR A 27 -0.81 16.47 -4.97
N ASP A 28 -1.60 17.18 -5.76
CA ASP A 28 -2.65 18.08 -5.27
C ASP A 28 -3.80 17.31 -4.59
N GLU A 29 -4.24 16.19 -5.17
CA GLU A 29 -5.45 15.49 -4.71
C GLU A 29 -5.18 14.47 -3.58
N VAL A 30 -3.97 13.94 -3.48
CA VAL A 30 -3.67 12.87 -2.51
C VAL A 30 -2.56 13.26 -1.53
N ILE A 31 -1.42 13.76 -2.03
CA ILE A 31 -0.25 13.96 -1.18
C ILE A 31 -0.45 15.16 -0.25
N THR A 32 -0.84 16.31 -0.80
CA THR A 32 -1.04 17.55 -0.03
C THR A 32 -2.35 17.57 0.74
N SER A 33 -3.38 16.86 0.26
CA SER A 33 -4.69 16.78 0.92
C SER A 33 -4.69 15.94 2.22
N GLY A 34 -3.62 15.17 2.47
CA GLY A 34 -3.53 14.27 3.61
C GLY A 34 -4.08 12.85 3.37
N LEU A 35 -4.57 12.53 2.19
CA LEU A 35 -5.06 11.19 1.84
C LEU A 35 -3.93 10.18 1.61
N CYS A 36 -2.69 10.64 1.44
CA CYS A 36 -1.54 9.78 1.22
C CYS A 36 -1.24 8.92 2.45
N THR A 37 -1.25 7.61 2.28
CA THR A 37 -0.94 6.62 3.33
C THR A 37 0.55 6.27 3.41
N GLY A 38 1.41 6.89 2.61
CA GLY A 38 2.85 6.66 2.64
C GLY A 38 3.29 5.28 2.11
N CYS A 39 2.48 4.60 1.30
CA CYS A 39 2.79 3.25 0.81
C CYS A 39 3.96 3.18 -0.18
N ALA A 40 4.44 4.32 -0.72
CA ALA A 40 5.49 4.43 -1.75
C ALA A 40 5.22 3.70 -3.10
N GLY A 41 4.01 3.24 -3.35
CA GLY A 41 3.67 2.60 -4.63
C GLY A 41 4.00 3.46 -5.85
N CYS A 42 3.74 4.77 -5.78
CA CYS A 42 4.10 5.73 -6.84
C CYS A 42 5.62 5.88 -7.04
N VAL A 43 6.42 5.65 -5.99
CA VAL A 43 7.89 5.73 -6.06
C VAL A 43 8.42 4.55 -6.86
N ILE A 44 8.10 3.32 -6.41
CA ILE A 44 8.62 2.09 -7.03
C ILE A 44 8.09 1.86 -8.46
N SER A 45 6.96 2.47 -8.81
CA SER A 45 6.38 2.37 -10.16
C SER A 45 6.85 3.46 -11.11
N CYS A 46 7.67 4.41 -10.65
CA CYS A 46 8.19 5.48 -11.50
C CYS A 46 9.28 4.93 -12.42
N PRO A 47 9.06 4.86 -13.76
CA PRO A 47 10.07 4.33 -14.68
C PRO A 47 11.21 5.32 -14.97
N HIS A 48 11.17 6.49 -14.35
CA HIS A 48 12.12 7.58 -14.58
C HIS A 48 12.93 7.94 -13.33
N ASP A 49 12.66 7.28 -12.20
CA ASP A 49 13.33 7.48 -10.90
C ASP A 49 13.35 8.95 -10.42
N VAL A 50 12.28 9.69 -10.75
CA VAL A 50 12.15 11.13 -10.39
C VAL A 50 11.28 11.37 -9.16
N ILE A 51 10.77 10.30 -8.54
CA ILE A 51 9.98 10.38 -7.32
C ILE A 51 10.77 9.76 -6.17
N GLY A 52 11.12 10.60 -5.20
CA GLY A 52 11.76 10.19 -3.95
C GLY A 52 10.75 9.92 -2.84
N TYR A 53 11.23 9.45 -1.70
CA TYR A 53 10.44 9.20 -0.50
C TYR A 53 11.13 9.76 0.73
N LYS A 54 10.42 10.59 1.51
CA LYS A 54 10.89 11.04 2.82
C LYS A 54 10.52 9.99 3.87
N HIS A 55 11.52 9.46 4.55
CA HIS A 55 11.36 8.44 5.59
C HIS A 55 11.75 9.01 6.96
N GLU A 56 11.12 10.10 7.34
CA GLU A 56 11.36 10.79 8.60
C GLU A 56 10.05 10.94 9.39
N PRO A 57 10.09 10.96 10.72
CA PRO A 57 8.91 11.18 11.55
C PRO A 57 8.13 12.42 11.12
N GLY A 58 6.84 12.22 10.80
CA GLY A 58 5.96 13.28 10.30
C GLY A 58 6.07 13.59 8.80
N GLN A 59 6.99 12.94 8.07
CA GLN A 59 7.22 13.21 6.66
C GLN A 59 7.27 11.93 5.80
N TYR A 60 6.50 10.90 6.14
CA TYR A 60 6.44 9.64 5.37
C TYR A 60 5.63 9.81 4.08
N LYS A 61 6.18 10.54 3.12
CA LYS A 61 5.48 10.89 1.87
C LYS A 61 6.42 10.90 0.67
N PRO A 62 5.89 10.57 -0.52
CA PRO A 62 6.62 10.77 -1.77
C PRO A 62 6.76 12.26 -2.09
N PHE A 63 7.84 12.60 -2.78
CA PHE A 63 8.09 13.93 -3.30
C PHE A 63 8.75 13.81 -4.68
N HIS A 64 8.62 14.86 -5.51
CA HIS A 64 9.33 14.91 -6.78
C HIS A 64 10.73 15.46 -6.55
N LEU A 65 11.76 14.80 -7.11
CA LEU A 65 13.15 15.23 -6.94
C LEU A 65 13.44 16.63 -7.49
N GLU A 66 12.63 17.08 -8.45
CA GLU A 66 12.73 18.42 -9.04
C GLU A 66 11.87 19.48 -8.32
N GLU A 67 11.18 19.14 -7.22
CA GLU A 67 10.41 20.13 -6.43
C GLU A 67 11.27 21.29 -5.92
N GLU A 68 12.51 21.03 -5.60
CA GLU A 68 13.47 22.09 -5.19
C GLU A 68 13.71 23.15 -6.28
N LEU A 69 13.42 22.80 -7.53
CA LEU A 69 13.49 23.71 -8.67
C LEU A 69 12.18 24.47 -8.92
N GLY A 70 11.17 24.29 -8.06
CA GLY A 70 9.87 24.95 -8.17
C GLY A 70 8.98 24.41 -9.29
N LEU A 71 9.23 23.21 -9.78
CA LEU A 71 8.40 22.58 -10.80
C LEU A 71 7.16 21.98 -10.15
N SER A 72 6.00 22.48 -10.57
CA SER A 72 4.70 22.01 -10.10
C SER A 72 4.23 20.71 -10.76
N ASN A 73 4.92 20.26 -11.81
CA ASN A 73 4.58 19.06 -12.54
C ASN A 73 5.83 18.30 -13.00
N CYS A 74 5.66 17.00 -13.24
CA CYS A 74 6.70 16.14 -13.78
C CYS A 74 6.83 16.34 -15.30
N VAL A 75 8.04 16.59 -15.78
CA VAL A 75 8.33 16.73 -17.22
C VAL A 75 7.94 15.48 -18.03
N HIS A 76 7.99 14.30 -17.42
CA HIS A 76 7.53 13.03 -18.03
C HIS A 76 6.01 12.93 -18.02
N GLY A 77 5.35 13.47 -16.99
CA GLY A 77 3.90 13.63 -16.94
C GLY A 77 3.39 14.49 -18.08
N GLU A 78 4.02 15.63 -18.36
CA GLU A 78 3.67 16.51 -19.48
C GLU A 78 3.77 15.79 -20.85
N LYS A 79 4.62 14.76 -20.94
CA LYS A 79 4.74 13.89 -22.11
C LYS A 79 3.78 12.69 -22.09
N GLY A 80 2.87 12.62 -21.11
CA GLY A 80 1.83 11.62 -21.02
C GLY A 80 2.11 10.44 -20.09
N CYS A 81 3.18 10.46 -19.27
CA CYS A 81 3.42 9.43 -18.26
C CYS A 81 2.38 9.52 -17.14
N THR A 82 1.78 8.38 -16.77
CA THR A 82 0.74 8.25 -15.73
C THR A 82 1.04 7.14 -14.72
N SER A 83 2.28 6.64 -14.64
CA SER A 83 2.63 5.48 -13.81
C SER A 83 2.36 5.70 -12.33
N CYS A 84 2.68 6.87 -11.80
CA CYS A 84 2.50 7.20 -10.38
C CYS A 84 1.02 7.27 -9.97
N THR A 85 0.15 7.86 -10.80
CA THR A 85 -1.29 7.94 -10.53
C THR A 85 -1.96 6.58 -10.65
N ARG A 86 -1.53 5.75 -11.60
CA ARG A 86 -2.05 4.38 -11.78
C ARG A 86 -1.67 3.46 -10.62
N ALA A 87 -0.50 3.66 -10.03
CA ALA A 87 -0.03 2.87 -8.90
C ALA A 87 -0.63 3.29 -7.55
N CYS A 88 -1.26 4.46 -7.47
CA CYS A 88 -1.77 4.98 -6.21
C CYS A 88 -3.17 4.43 -5.89
N PRO A 89 -3.33 3.62 -4.81
CA PRO A 89 -4.63 3.09 -4.42
C PRO A 89 -5.57 4.15 -3.83
N ARG A 90 -5.05 5.35 -3.52
CA ARG A 90 -5.84 6.47 -2.98
C ARG A 90 -6.22 7.49 -4.04
N PHE A 91 -5.75 7.32 -5.27
CA PHE A 91 -6.01 8.25 -6.36
C PHE A 91 -7.24 7.82 -7.14
N ARG A 92 -8.32 8.54 -6.93
CA ARG A 92 -9.60 8.32 -7.60
C ARG A 92 -10.25 6.97 -7.24
N ASP A 93 -11.48 6.84 -7.62
CA ASP A 93 -12.23 5.59 -7.44
C ASP A 93 -11.73 4.52 -8.41
N TRP A 94 -11.43 3.34 -7.88
CA TRP A 94 -11.01 2.14 -8.62
C TRP A 94 -11.77 0.90 -8.13
N GLU A 95 -12.51 1.01 -7.05
CA GLU A 95 -13.14 -0.13 -6.37
C GLU A 95 -14.20 -0.78 -7.26
N THR A 96 -14.96 0.03 -7.99
CA THR A 96 -15.98 -0.49 -8.92
C THR A 96 -15.36 -1.37 -9.99
N GLU A 97 -14.25 -0.93 -10.62
CA GLU A 97 -13.54 -1.73 -11.63
C GLU A 97 -12.96 -3.02 -11.02
N ALA A 98 -12.47 -2.95 -9.78
CA ALA A 98 -11.94 -4.11 -9.06
C ALA A 98 -13.05 -5.11 -8.69
N ASP A 99 -14.19 -4.63 -8.21
CA ASP A 99 -15.33 -5.47 -7.88
C ASP A 99 -15.85 -6.20 -9.14
N GLU A 100 -16.00 -5.50 -10.24
CA GLU A 100 -16.42 -6.10 -11.52
C GLU A 100 -15.43 -7.13 -12.03
N HIS A 101 -14.13 -6.87 -11.90
CA HIS A 101 -13.08 -7.81 -12.30
C HIS A 101 -13.04 -9.07 -11.43
N LEU A 102 -13.16 -8.91 -10.10
CA LEU A 102 -13.00 -10.00 -9.15
C LEU A 102 -14.27 -10.81 -8.94
N PHE A 103 -15.42 -10.14 -8.96
CA PHE A 103 -16.70 -10.75 -8.58
C PHE A 103 -17.74 -10.77 -9.72
N GLY A 104 -17.43 -10.17 -10.88
CA GLY A 104 -18.34 -10.08 -12.02
C GLY A 104 -19.52 -9.13 -11.82
N ARG A 105 -19.50 -8.31 -10.76
CA ARG A 105 -20.52 -7.29 -10.45
C ARG A 105 -19.95 -6.16 -9.61
N SER A 106 -20.60 -5.02 -9.63
CA SER A 106 -20.34 -3.95 -8.66
C SER A 106 -20.99 -4.30 -7.30
N ARG A 107 -20.50 -3.69 -6.21
CA ARG A 107 -21.12 -3.80 -4.90
C ARG A 107 -22.43 -3.04 -4.82
N GLU A 108 -23.34 -3.54 -4.01
CA GLU A 108 -24.58 -2.85 -3.71
C GLU A 108 -24.36 -1.74 -2.65
N PRO A 109 -25.23 -0.71 -2.57
CA PRO A 109 -25.05 0.40 -1.64
C PRO A 109 -24.98 0.01 -0.14
N ASP A 110 -25.53 -1.12 0.23
CA ASP A 110 -25.52 -1.67 1.59
C ASP A 110 -24.33 -2.60 1.87
N GLU A 111 -23.54 -2.96 0.86
CA GLU A 111 -22.31 -3.74 0.99
C GLU A 111 -21.12 -2.85 1.40
N MET A 112 -21.22 -2.15 2.54
CA MET A 112 -20.21 -1.21 3.02
C MET A 112 -18.84 -1.84 3.28
N SER A 113 -18.79 -3.14 3.60
CA SER A 113 -17.56 -3.91 3.82
C SER A 113 -17.00 -4.54 2.54
N GLY A 114 -17.59 -4.23 1.39
CA GLY A 114 -17.26 -4.83 0.11
C GLY A 114 -17.97 -6.16 -0.13
N ILE A 115 -17.71 -6.76 -1.29
CA ILE A 115 -18.27 -8.06 -1.68
C ILE A 115 -17.44 -9.16 -0.98
N PHE A 116 -18.11 -10.10 -0.33
CA PHE A 116 -17.46 -11.25 0.32
C PHE A 116 -18.27 -12.52 0.10
N LYS A 117 -17.61 -13.66 0.20
CA LYS A 117 -18.26 -14.97 0.10
C LYS A 117 -18.66 -15.48 1.49
N ASP A 118 -17.70 -15.49 2.40
CA ASP A 118 -17.85 -15.99 3.76
C ASP A 118 -17.10 -15.11 4.75
N VAL A 119 -17.60 -14.99 5.96
CA VAL A 119 -16.92 -14.36 7.10
C VAL A 119 -16.71 -15.42 8.16
N ILE A 120 -15.45 -15.74 8.44
CA ILE A 120 -15.07 -16.78 9.38
C ILE A 120 -14.16 -16.24 10.48
N LEU A 121 -14.41 -16.66 11.73
CA LEU A 121 -13.51 -16.40 12.84
C LEU A 121 -12.46 -17.52 12.89
N THR A 122 -11.18 -17.14 12.81
CA THR A 122 -10.09 -18.12 12.73
C THR A 122 -8.81 -17.63 13.41
N ARG A 123 -7.87 -18.55 13.64
CA ARG A 123 -6.52 -18.29 14.17
C ARG A 123 -5.51 -19.25 13.57
N ALA A 124 -4.21 -18.97 13.78
CA ALA A 124 -3.15 -19.93 13.46
C ALA A 124 -3.35 -21.24 14.23
N SER A 125 -3.17 -22.38 13.57
CA SER A 125 -3.19 -23.71 14.19
C SER A 125 -1.84 -24.08 14.81
N ASP A 126 -0.77 -23.43 14.41
CA ASP A 126 0.57 -23.55 14.99
C ASP A 126 0.62 -22.69 16.27
N ASP A 127 0.84 -23.31 17.41
CA ASP A 127 0.78 -22.63 18.71
C ASP A 127 1.86 -21.55 18.86
N PHE A 128 3.05 -21.75 18.30
CA PHE A 128 4.10 -20.73 18.34
C PHE A 128 3.76 -19.51 17.48
N VAL A 129 3.22 -19.71 16.26
CA VAL A 129 2.73 -18.63 15.41
C VAL A 129 1.57 -17.88 16.08
N TYR A 130 0.70 -18.60 16.78
CA TYR A 130 -0.39 -18.01 17.52
C TYR A 130 0.10 -17.14 18.68
N GLU A 131 1.09 -17.61 19.46
CA GLU A 131 1.61 -16.91 20.63
C GLU A 131 2.35 -15.60 20.28
N ILE A 132 3.16 -15.63 19.22
CA ILE A 132 3.94 -14.44 18.82
C ILE A 132 3.18 -13.53 17.85
N GLY A 133 2.14 -14.03 17.20
CA GLY A 133 1.31 -13.29 16.27
C GLY A 133 0.33 -12.38 16.99
N GLN A 134 -0.02 -11.27 16.38
CA GLN A 134 -1.15 -10.46 16.82
C GLN A 134 -2.44 -10.96 16.17
N ASP A 135 -3.58 -10.77 16.88
CA ASP A 135 -4.91 -11.15 16.38
C ASP A 135 -4.99 -12.60 15.88
N GLY A 136 -4.39 -13.52 16.66
CA GLY A 136 -4.41 -14.95 16.39
C GLY A 136 -3.38 -15.44 15.38
N GLY A 137 -2.45 -14.59 14.91
CA GLY A 137 -1.31 -14.97 14.07
C GLY A 137 -1.66 -15.43 12.66
N LEU A 138 -2.89 -15.19 12.19
CA LEU A 138 -3.38 -15.73 10.92
C LEU A 138 -2.60 -15.20 9.71
N VAL A 139 -2.25 -13.92 9.68
CA VAL A 139 -1.49 -13.33 8.56
C VAL A 139 -0.13 -14.01 8.43
N SER A 140 0.60 -14.17 9.55
CA SER A 140 1.88 -14.88 9.56
C SER A 140 1.73 -16.35 9.13
N ALA A 141 0.69 -17.04 9.59
CA ALA A 141 0.41 -18.42 9.19
C ALA A 141 0.15 -18.57 7.69
N ILE A 142 -0.62 -17.65 7.09
CA ILE A 142 -0.90 -17.64 5.65
C ILE A 142 0.38 -17.38 4.85
N LEU A 143 1.19 -16.39 5.25
CA LEU A 143 2.44 -16.08 4.56
C LEU A 143 3.42 -17.27 4.61
N ILE A 144 3.59 -17.88 5.79
CA ILE A 144 4.43 -19.07 5.96
C ILE A 144 3.95 -20.20 5.04
N TRP A 145 2.65 -20.49 5.06
CA TRP A 145 2.08 -21.50 4.20
C TRP A 145 2.30 -21.21 2.71
N CYS A 146 2.12 -19.97 2.28
CA CYS A 146 2.35 -19.56 0.89
C CYS A 146 3.81 -19.75 0.46
N LEU A 147 4.77 -19.43 1.34
CA LEU A 147 6.19 -19.63 1.08
C LEU A 147 6.55 -21.12 1.02
N GLU A 148 6.13 -21.90 2.03
CA GLU A 148 6.42 -23.34 2.11
C GLU A 148 5.79 -24.17 0.99
N ASN A 149 4.67 -23.70 0.42
CA ASN A 149 4.00 -24.36 -0.71
C ASN A 149 4.33 -23.73 -2.07
N ASN A 150 5.33 -22.85 -2.13
CA ASN A 150 5.75 -22.18 -3.37
C ASN A 150 4.62 -21.42 -4.09
N VAL A 151 3.66 -20.87 -3.36
CA VAL A 151 2.63 -19.97 -3.88
C VAL A 151 3.24 -18.61 -4.18
N VAL A 152 4.10 -18.13 -3.27
CA VAL A 152 4.92 -16.93 -3.43
C VAL A 152 6.39 -17.25 -3.23
N ASP A 153 7.26 -16.43 -3.81
CA ASP A 153 8.72 -16.54 -3.68
C ASP A 153 9.24 -15.69 -2.50
N GLY A 154 8.46 -14.69 -2.08
CA GLY A 154 8.77 -13.81 -0.98
C GLY A 154 7.58 -12.99 -0.55
N ALA A 155 7.71 -12.32 0.59
CA ALA A 155 6.74 -11.37 1.12
C ALA A 155 7.42 -10.04 1.46
N LEU A 156 6.79 -8.93 1.09
CA LEU A 156 7.21 -7.58 1.48
C LEU A 156 6.50 -7.22 2.78
N ILE A 157 7.21 -7.25 3.87
CA ILE A 157 6.66 -7.08 5.22
C ILE A 157 7.33 -5.95 5.98
N SER A 158 6.83 -5.64 7.16
CA SER A 158 7.40 -4.66 8.05
C SER A 158 8.16 -5.33 9.18
N GLY A 159 9.47 -5.19 9.19
CA GLY A 159 10.31 -5.50 10.35
C GLY A 159 10.49 -4.29 11.28
N LEU A 160 11.41 -4.43 12.23
CA LEU A 160 11.87 -3.34 13.08
C LEU A 160 13.32 -3.01 12.78
N GLU A 161 13.64 -1.72 12.82
CA GLU A 161 15.02 -1.25 12.75
C GLU A 161 15.62 -1.21 14.16
N GLY A 162 16.82 -1.76 14.28
CA GLY A 162 17.55 -1.80 15.55
C GLY A 162 17.28 -3.04 16.40
N ASP A 163 18.07 -3.19 17.45
CA ASP A 163 17.91 -4.27 18.42
C ASP A 163 16.86 -3.89 19.47
N ILE A 164 15.80 -4.69 19.56
CA ILE A 164 14.72 -4.49 20.54
C ILE A 164 15.25 -4.57 21.98
N ASN A 165 16.37 -5.23 22.20
CA ASN A 165 17.04 -5.37 23.50
C ASN A 165 18.23 -4.41 23.68
N GLY A 166 18.47 -3.54 22.69
CA GLY A 166 19.54 -2.54 22.71
C GLY A 166 19.20 -1.28 23.49
N ASP A 167 19.70 -0.15 23.06
CA ASP A 167 19.52 1.15 23.69
C ASP A 167 18.10 1.72 23.69
N GLY A 168 17.15 1.05 23.04
CA GLY A 168 15.73 1.44 22.99
C GLY A 168 15.40 2.61 22.07
N GLU A 169 16.37 3.25 21.43
CA GLU A 169 16.12 4.45 20.63
C GLU A 169 15.61 4.15 19.22
N SER A 170 15.97 3.01 18.63
CA SER A 170 15.62 2.67 17.24
C SER A 170 14.62 1.51 17.07
N GLY A 171 14.43 0.68 18.07
CA GLY A 171 13.62 -0.54 18.01
C GLY A 171 12.13 -0.36 17.70
N TRP A 172 11.62 0.87 17.66
CA TRP A 172 10.24 1.18 17.32
C TRP A 172 10.03 1.53 15.83
N LYS A 173 11.10 1.82 15.11
CA LYS A 173 10.99 2.20 13.69
C LYS A 173 10.66 1.00 12.84
N ALA A 174 9.59 1.12 12.06
CA ALA A 174 9.27 0.13 11.06
C ALA A 174 10.27 0.21 9.91
N LYS A 175 10.71 -0.96 9.44
CA LYS A 175 11.62 -1.10 8.30
C LYS A 175 11.01 -2.06 7.28
N PRO A 176 10.87 -1.65 6.00
CA PRO A 176 10.53 -2.57 4.94
C PRO A 176 11.55 -3.70 4.84
N MET A 177 11.09 -4.93 4.70
CA MET A 177 11.96 -6.10 4.54
C MET A 177 11.35 -7.15 3.62
N VAL A 178 12.19 -7.96 3.02
CA VAL A 178 11.81 -9.13 2.22
C VAL A 178 11.94 -10.37 3.08
N ALA A 179 10.83 -11.10 3.26
CA ALA A 179 10.82 -12.40 3.92
C ALA A 179 10.65 -13.52 2.89
N THR A 180 11.47 -14.57 3.00
CA THR A 180 11.47 -15.74 2.09
C THR A 180 11.32 -17.07 2.82
N ASN A 181 11.26 -17.02 4.13
CA ASN A 181 11.13 -18.21 4.98
C ASN A 181 10.34 -17.91 6.25
N ARG A 182 10.03 -18.97 7.00
CA ARG A 182 9.27 -18.91 8.24
C ARG A 182 9.88 -17.94 9.26
N ASP A 183 11.19 -18.03 9.50
CA ASP A 183 11.85 -17.25 10.55
C ASP A 183 11.82 -15.75 10.25
N GLU A 184 12.01 -15.38 8.99
CA GLU A 184 11.90 -14.00 8.53
C GLU A 184 10.47 -13.46 8.64
N VAL A 185 9.44 -14.27 8.33
CA VAL A 185 8.04 -13.88 8.54
C VAL A 185 7.76 -13.66 10.03
N LEU A 186 8.23 -14.56 10.89
CA LEU A 186 8.03 -14.47 12.33
C LEU A 186 8.77 -13.27 12.94
N ALA A 187 9.95 -12.92 12.44
CA ALA A 187 10.67 -11.71 12.84
C ALA A 187 9.89 -10.43 12.53
N GLY A 188 9.02 -10.46 11.51
CA GLY A 188 8.11 -9.37 11.16
C GLY A 188 6.74 -9.44 11.85
N SER A 189 6.48 -10.42 12.72
CA SER A 189 5.17 -10.60 13.35
C SER A 189 4.80 -9.45 14.29
N GLY A 190 3.49 -9.22 14.42
CA GLY A 190 2.92 -8.16 15.24
C GLY A 190 2.64 -6.87 14.48
N SER A 191 1.74 -6.05 15.01
CA SER A 191 1.40 -4.75 14.39
C SER A 191 2.47 -3.70 14.63
N ARG A 192 2.67 -2.87 13.63
CA ARG A 192 3.52 -1.68 13.71
C ARG A 192 2.62 -0.44 13.72
N TYR A 193 2.70 0.35 14.78
CA TYR A 193 1.92 1.58 14.93
C TYR A 193 2.68 2.81 14.40
N THR A 194 3.51 2.59 13.39
CA THR A 194 4.27 3.60 12.67
C THR A 194 4.22 3.31 11.18
N TYR A 195 4.56 4.30 10.37
CA TYR A 195 4.56 4.10 8.92
C TYR A 195 5.65 3.13 8.48
N SER A 196 5.27 2.20 7.61
CA SER A 196 6.20 1.32 6.90
C SER A 196 5.81 1.26 5.43
N ALA A 197 6.66 1.79 4.58
CA ALA A 197 6.47 1.73 3.13
C ALA A 197 6.97 0.37 2.62
N ASN A 198 6.25 -0.73 2.92
CA ASN A 198 6.69 -2.10 2.62
C ASN A 198 7.06 -2.31 1.14
N THR A 199 6.41 -1.59 0.22
CA THR A 199 6.74 -1.63 -1.21
C THR A 199 8.18 -1.19 -1.51
N MET A 200 8.82 -0.42 -0.62
CA MET A 200 10.23 -0.03 -0.78
C MET A 200 11.21 -1.21 -0.66
N ALA A 201 10.77 -2.37 -0.20
CA ALA A 201 11.54 -3.61 -0.27
C ALA A 201 11.47 -4.30 -1.65
N TYR A 202 10.65 -3.80 -2.57
CA TYR A 202 10.48 -4.39 -3.90
C TYR A 202 11.78 -4.43 -4.73
N PRO A 203 12.62 -3.37 -4.79
CA PRO A 203 13.90 -3.44 -5.50
C PRO A 203 14.78 -4.59 -5.00
N GLU A 204 14.92 -4.76 -3.67
CA GLU A 204 15.67 -5.88 -3.08
C GLU A 204 15.09 -7.24 -3.52
N ALA A 205 13.76 -7.40 -3.48
CA ALA A 205 13.12 -8.63 -3.93
C ALA A 205 13.45 -8.93 -5.40
N LYS A 206 13.45 -7.92 -6.27
CA LYS A 206 13.81 -8.08 -7.69
C LYS A 206 15.29 -8.41 -7.89
N GLU A 207 16.20 -7.79 -7.14
CA GLU A 207 17.63 -8.13 -7.17
C GLU A 207 17.88 -9.59 -6.72
N ARG A 208 17.07 -10.09 -5.78
CA ARG A 208 17.09 -11.48 -5.32
C ARG A 208 16.40 -12.46 -6.30
N GLY A 209 15.82 -11.99 -7.40
CA GLY A 209 15.15 -12.79 -8.42
C GLY A 209 13.79 -13.36 -7.97
N LEU A 210 13.11 -12.68 -7.03
CA LEU A 210 11.79 -13.08 -6.54
C LEU A 210 10.71 -12.43 -7.41
N ASP A 211 9.86 -13.23 -8.03
CA ASP A 211 8.85 -12.73 -8.99
C ASP A 211 7.43 -12.75 -8.43
N ARG A 212 7.08 -13.76 -7.62
CA ARG A 212 5.77 -13.88 -6.99
C ARG A 212 5.85 -13.38 -5.55
N LEU A 213 5.33 -12.19 -5.32
CA LEU A 213 5.46 -11.51 -4.04
C LEU A 213 4.09 -11.33 -3.36
N ALA A 214 4.03 -11.60 -2.05
CA ALA A 214 2.96 -11.15 -1.18
C ALA A 214 3.27 -9.74 -0.61
N LEU A 215 2.23 -8.94 -0.36
CA LEU A 215 2.32 -7.61 0.24
C LEU A 215 1.25 -7.46 1.31
#